data_6f79238bc3d7cf0bec0404e433a2d4d6
#
_entry.id   6f79238bc3d7cf0bec0404e433a2d4d6
#
_cell.length_a   1.000
_cell.length_b   1.000
_cell.length_c   1.000
_cell.angle_alpha   90.00
_cell.angle_beta   90.00
_cell.angle_gamma   90.00
#
_symmetry.space_group_name_H-M   'P 1'
#
loop_
_entity.id
_entity.type
_entity.pdbx_description
1 polymer ?
#
loop_
_entity_poly.entity_id
_entity_poly.type
_entity_poly.pdbx_seq_one_letter_code
_entity_poly.pdbx_strand_id
1 'polypeptide(L)'
;MSTLTRVVTDSASRRLARFACDYVDDGAWDGFTVAHKANVMRETDGRFKNAVEDVARKRGVDTDDALMDALAMHLCLHPEEYGVIVCPNLAGDMLSDLAAGLVGGLGLLPSANLGPTRGLFEPVHGSAPDIAGEGIAN
;
A
#
# COMPACT_ATOMS: atom_id res chain seq x y z
N MET A 1 -0.01 -10.43 -30.63
CA MET A 1 -1.00 -10.38 -29.53
C MET A 1 -0.30 -10.80 -28.27
N SER A 2 -0.43 -10.04 -27.17
CA SER A 2 0.10 -10.39 -25.86
C SER A 2 -1.04 -10.39 -24.84
N THR A 3 -0.98 -11.28 -23.85
CA THR A 3 -1.97 -11.40 -22.78
C THR A 3 -1.27 -11.40 -21.44
N LEU A 4 -1.93 -10.87 -20.42
CA LEU A 4 -1.50 -10.90 -19.03
C LEU A 4 -2.63 -11.48 -18.18
N THR A 5 -2.31 -12.45 -17.32
CA THR A 5 -3.25 -12.97 -16.33
C THR A 5 -2.96 -12.40 -14.96
N ARG A 6 -3.93 -11.71 -14.38
CA ARG A 6 -3.88 -11.20 -13.01
C ARG A 6 -4.70 -12.10 -12.10
N VAL A 7 -4.10 -12.60 -11.03
CA VAL A 7 -4.76 -13.46 -10.05
C VAL A 7 -4.96 -12.71 -8.74
N VAL A 8 -6.20 -12.66 -8.27
CA VAL A 8 -6.57 -12.13 -6.96
C VAL A 8 -7.36 -13.22 -6.21
N THR A 9 -6.94 -13.55 -5.00
CA THR A 9 -7.60 -14.56 -4.18
C THR A 9 -8.18 -13.95 -2.91
N ASP A 10 -9.33 -14.44 -2.49
CA ASP A 10 -9.96 -14.02 -1.22
C ASP A 10 -9.04 -14.26 -0.02
N SER A 11 -8.33 -15.39 -0.01
CA SER A 11 -7.46 -15.75 1.11
C SER A 11 -6.31 -14.76 1.28
N ALA A 12 -5.66 -14.33 0.18
CA ALA A 12 -4.58 -13.35 0.23
C ALA A 12 -5.11 -11.96 0.61
N SER A 13 -6.24 -11.54 0.01
CA SER A 13 -6.86 -10.25 0.31
C SER A 13 -7.29 -10.17 1.79
N ARG A 14 -7.92 -11.22 2.32
CA ARG A 14 -8.31 -11.28 3.73
C ARG A 14 -7.12 -11.36 4.69
N ARG A 15 -6.01 -11.97 4.28
CA ARG A 15 -4.78 -11.98 5.08
C ARG A 15 -4.20 -10.58 5.20
N LEU A 16 -4.10 -9.86 4.08
CA LEU A 16 -3.65 -8.47 4.08
C LEU A 16 -4.56 -7.57 4.93
N ALA A 17 -5.89 -7.75 4.78
CA ALA A 17 -6.86 -6.98 5.56
C ALA A 17 -6.74 -7.21 7.07
N ARG A 18 -6.51 -8.44 7.52
CA ARG A 18 -6.28 -8.72 8.94
C ARG A 18 -5.03 -8.02 9.45
N PHE A 19 -3.94 -8.10 8.67
CA PHE A 19 -2.71 -7.38 8.99
C PHE A 19 -2.93 -5.87 9.09
N ALA A 20 -3.67 -5.29 8.14
CA ALA A 20 -3.99 -3.86 8.15
C ALA A 20 -4.83 -3.46 9.39
N CYS A 21 -5.81 -4.28 9.77
CA CYS A 21 -6.58 -4.06 11.00
C CYS A 21 -5.67 -4.12 12.24
N ASP A 22 -4.82 -5.15 12.36
CA ASP A 22 -3.88 -5.26 13.47
C ASP A 22 -2.93 -4.06 13.53
N TYR A 23 -2.45 -3.59 12.38
CA TYR A 23 -1.58 -2.42 12.27
C TYR A 23 -2.26 -1.11 12.71
N VAL A 24 -3.54 -0.94 12.40
CA VAL A 24 -4.34 0.21 12.83
C VAL A 24 -4.62 0.12 14.35
N ASP A 25 -5.01 -1.05 14.85
CA ASP A 25 -5.27 -1.28 16.27
C ASP A 25 -4.04 -0.98 17.15
N ASP A 26 -2.84 -1.28 16.66
CA ASP A 26 -1.56 -1.02 17.34
C ASP A 26 -0.99 0.38 17.09
N GLY A 27 -1.58 1.15 16.19
CA GLY A 27 -1.06 2.42 15.69
C GLY A 27 -1.83 3.65 16.15
N ALA A 28 -1.55 4.78 15.50
CA ALA A 28 -2.18 6.08 15.77
C ALA A 28 -3.34 6.40 14.80
N TRP A 29 -3.85 5.42 14.07
CA TRP A 29 -4.85 5.61 13.03
C TRP A 29 -6.14 4.89 13.38
N ASP A 30 -7.27 5.55 13.13
CA ASP A 30 -8.60 5.00 13.44
C ASP A 30 -9.14 4.07 12.32
N GLY A 31 -8.47 4.04 11.16
CA GLY A 31 -8.90 3.26 10.00
C GLY A 31 -7.92 3.30 8.85
N PHE A 32 -8.35 2.82 7.67
CA PHE A 32 -7.53 2.81 6.46
C PHE A 32 -8.34 3.01 5.18
N THR A 33 -7.66 3.55 4.14
CA THR A 33 -8.23 3.72 2.81
C THR A 33 -7.92 2.50 1.94
N VAL A 34 -8.93 1.91 1.30
CA VAL A 34 -8.79 0.80 0.36
C VAL A 34 -8.61 1.34 -1.05
N ALA A 35 -7.39 1.28 -1.58
CA ALA A 35 -7.11 1.71 -2.95
C ALA A 35 -7.32 0.58 -3.95
N HIS A 36 -8.08 0.85 -5.00
CA HIS A 36 -8.45 -0.14 -6.03
C HIS A 36 -8.77 0.50 -7.38
N LYS A 37 -9.00 -0.32 -8.41
CA LYS A 37 -9.50 0.11 -9.72
C LYS A 37 -10.73 -0.70 -10.15
N ALA A 38 -11.65 -0.94 -9.24
CA ALA A 38 -12.83 -1.78 -9.46
C ALA A 38 -13.81 -1.24 -10.51
N ASN A 39 -13.73 0.02 -10.87
CA ASN A 39 -14.51 0.59 -11.99
C ASN A 39 -14.07 0.04 -13.35
N VAL A 40 -12.83 -0.43 -13.49
CA VAL A 40 -12.25 -1.05 -14.68
C VAL A 40 -12.02 -2.55 -14.44
N MET A 41 -11.34 -2.91 -13.37
CA MET A 41 -10.99 -4.30 -13.03
C MET A 41 -11.99 -4.88 -12.01
N ARG A 42 -13.25 -5.00 -12.43
CA ARG A 42 -14.38 -5.36 -11.56
C ARG A 42 -14.18 -6.69 -10.84
N GLU A 43 -13.73 -7.73 -11.57
CA GLU A 43 -13.61 -9.06 -11.02
C GLU A 43 -12.40 -9.23 -10.09
N THR A 44 -11.30 -8.55 -10.35
CA THR A 44 -10.09 -8.66 -9.54
C THR A 44 -10.07 -7.62 -8.41
N ASP A 45 -10.12 -6.34 -8.73
CA ASP A 45 -10.07 -5.28 -7.73
C ASP A 45 -11.38 -5.16 -6.93
N GLY A 46 -12.52 -5.44 -7.55
CA GLY A 46 -13.78 -5.54 -6.82
C GLY A 46 -13.78 -6.66 -5.79
N ARG A 47 -13.21 -7.83 -6.13
CA ARG A 47 -13.01 -8.95 -5.19
C ARG A 47 -12.06 -8.56 -4.05
N PHE A 48 -10.95 -7.89 -4.38
CA PHE A 48 -10.01 -7.37 -3.39
C PHE A 48 -10.69 -6.42 -2.42
N LYS A 49 -11.32 -5.36 -2.94
CA LYS A 49 -12.06 -4.36 -2.16
C LYS A 49 -13.05 -5.03 -1.20
N ASN A 50 -13.96 -5.83 -1.75
CA ASN A 50 -15.02 -6.47 -0.95
C ASN A 50 -14.44 -7.38 0.15
N ALA A 51 -13.36 -8.11 -0.12
CA ALA A 51 -12.73 -8.97 0.85
C ALA A 51 -12.06 -8.19 1.98
N VAL A 52 -11.44 -7.04 1.67
CA VAL A 52 -10.80 -6.16 2.64
C VAL A 52 -11.85 -5.49 3.53
N GLU A 53 -12.85 -4.86 2.94
CA GLU A 53 -13.94 -4.19 3.67
C GLU A 53 -14.74 -5.15 4.57
N ASP A 54 -14.99 -6.39 4.10
CA ASP A 54 -15.67 -7.39 4.92
C ASP A 54 -14.87 -7.78 6.18
N VAL A 55 -13.55 -7.86 6.08
CA VAL A 55 -12.69 -8.11 7.24
C VAL A 55 -12.68 -6.92 8.19
N ALA A 56 -12.47 -5.71 7.67
CA ALA A 56 -12.45 -4.49 8.47
C ALA A 56 -13.77 -4.29 9.24
N ARG A 57 -14.88 -4.42 8.55
CA ARG A 57 -16.23 -4.33 9.17
C ARG A 57 -16.42 -5.34 10.30
N LYS A 58 -15.94 -6.59 10.13
CA LYS A 58 -16.03 -7.64 11.18
C LYS A 58 -15.14 -7.35 12.38
N ARG A 59 -14.08 -6.57 12.18
CA ARG A 59 -13.15 -6.15 13.21
C ARG A 59 -13.53 -4.82 13.86
N GLY A 60 -14.51 -4.11 13.32
CA GLY A 60 -14.91 -2.79 13.79
C GLY A 60 -13.94 -1.68 13.43
N VAL A 61 -13.11 -1.89 12.39
CA VAL A 61 -12.16 -0.91 11.86
C VAL A 61 -12.84 -0.11 10.76
N ASP A 62 -12.78 1.21 10.84
CA ASP A 62 -13.35 2.10 9.82
C ASP A 62 -12.54 2.05 8.53
N THR A 63 -13.25 2.06 7.41
CA THR A 63 -12.63 2.10 6.09
C THR A 63 -13.40 3.00 5.14
N ASP A 64 -12.65 3.73 4.34
CA ASP A 64 -13.13 4.33 3.09
C ASP A 64 -12.47 3.66 1.89
N ASP A 65 -12.92 3.99 0.68
CA ASP A 65 -12.30 3.48 -0.53
C ASP A 65 -12.00 4.60 -1.54
N ALA A 66 -10.93 4.39 -2.31
CA ALA A 66 -10.53 5.31 -3.35
C ALA A 66 -10.11 4.60 -4.64
N LEU A 67 -10.45 5.17 -5.78
CA LEU A 67 -9.88 4.77 -7.05
C LEU A 67 -8.40 5.17 -7.07
N MET A 68 -7.50 4.23 -7.39
CA MET A 68 -6.04 4.40 -7.29
C MET A 68 -5.51 5.62 -8.05
N ASP A 69 -6.11 5.96 -9.18
CA ASP A 69 -5.72 7.13 -9.99
C ASP A 69 -6.17 8.45 -9.35
N ALA A 70 -7.37 8.50 -8.77
CA ALA A 70 -7.83 9.64 -8.00
C ALA A 70 -7.02 9.80 -6.72
N LEU A 71 -6.74 8.70 -6.03
CA LEU A 71 -5.92 8.69 -4.82
C LEU A 71 -4.51 9.23 -5.07
N ALA A 72 -3.89 8.87 -6.21
CA ALA A 72 -2.58 9.41 -6.58
C ALA A 72 -2.59 10.94 -6.70
N MET A 73 -3.64 11.52 -7.26
CA MET A 73 -3.83 12.97 -7.31
C MET A 73 -4.06 13.55 -5.90
N HIS A 74 -4.94 12.93 -5.11
CA HIS A 74 -5.25 13.39 -3.75
C HIS A 74 -4.04 13.37 -2.84
N LEU A 75 -3.19 12.35 -2.92
CA LEU A 75 -1.92 12.28 -2.18
C LEU A 75 -0.98 13.43 -2.49
N CYS A 76 -1.00 13.95 -3.74
CA CYS A 76 -0.22 15.14 -4.09
C CYS A 76 -0.80 16.44 -3.52
N LEU A 77 -2.11 16.50 -3.35
CA LEU A 77 -2.80 17.73 -2.94
C LEU A 77 -3.04 17.80 -1.42
N HIS A 78 -3.36 16.65 -0.82
CA HIS A 78 -3.79 16.52 0.57
C HIS A 78 -3.21 15.25 1.22
N PRO A 79 -1.86 15.09 1.27
CA PRO A 79 -1.24 13.90 1.84
C PRO A 79 -1.60 13.67 3.31
N GLU A 80 -1.91 14.74 4.04
CA GLU A 80 -2.28 14.72 5.46
C GLU A 80 -3.61 14.01 5.76
N GLU A 81 -4.46 13.81 4.76
CA GLU A 81 -5.74 13.11 4.90
C GLU A 81 -5.58 11.58 4.93
N TYR A 82 -4.40 11.07 4.56
CA TYR A 82 -4.15 9.63 4.42
C TYR A 82 -3.14 9.13 5.44
N GLY A 83 -3.57 8.17 6.26
CA GLY A 83 -2.71 7.47 7.20
C GLY A 83 -2.25 6.13 6.66
N VAL A 84 -3.14 5.15 6.67
CA VAL A 84 -2.88 3.79 6.18
C VAL A 84 -3.62 3.57 4.87
N ILE A 85 -2.91 3.10 3.85
CA ILE A 85 -3.49 2.74 2.54
C ILE A 85 -3.27 1.25 2.30
N VAL A 86 -4.37 0.54 2.01
CA VAL A 86 -4.37 -0.89 1.72
C VAL A 86 -4.69 -1.10 0.24
N CYS A 87 -3.78 -1.72 -0.51
CA CYS A 87 -3.92 -1.85 -1.96
C CYS A 87 -3.29 -3.14 -2.50
N PRO A 88 -3.64 -3.56 -3.73
CA PRO A 88 -2.92 -4.61 -4.44
C PRO A 88 -1.49 -4.20 -4.77
N ASN A 89 -0.58 -5.17 -4.90
CA ASN A 89 0.86 -4.98 -5.09
C ASN A 89 1.22 -3.90 -6.12
N LEU A 90 0.75 -3.99 -7.37
CA LEU A 90 1.08 -3.01 -8.41
C LEU A 90 0.65 -1.58 -8.05
N ALA A 91 -0.51 -1.43 -7.43
CA ALA A 91 -0.96 -0.12 -6.95
C ALA A 91 -0.10 0.37 -5.80
N GLY A 92 0.29 -0.53 -4.90
CA GLY A 92 1.19 -0.23 -3.79
C GLY A 92 2.54 0.28 -4.25
N ASP A 93 3.16 -0.39 -5.22
CA ASP A 93 4.44 0.03 -5.79
C ASP A 93 4.37 1.45 -6.36
N MET A 94 3.30 1.76 -7.12
CA MET A 94 3.15 3.10 -7.71
C MET A 94 2.84 4.17 -6.67
N LEU A 95 1.96 3.89 -5.71
CA LEU A 95 1.55 4.86 -4.70
C LEU A 95 2.65 5.10 -3.65
N SER A 96 3.42 4.07 -3.31
CA SER A 96 4.54 4.22 -2.38
C SER A 96 5.68 5.06 -2.97
N ASP A 97 6.00 4.89 -4.25
CA ASP A 97 7.01 5.71 -4.93
C ASP A 97 6.55 7.16 -5.08
N LEU A 98 5.26 7.38 -5.36
CA LEU A 98 4.68 8.73 -5.37
C LEU A 98 4.79 9.38 -3.97
N ALA A 99 4.40 8.65 -2.93
CA ALA A 99 4.51 9.12 -1.55
C ALA A 99 5.97 9.37 -1.14
N ALA A 100 6.91 8.55 -1.61
CA ALA A 100 8.34 8.76 -1.43
C ALA A 100 8.78 10.13 -1.98
N GLY A 101 8.30 10.49 -3.17
CA GLY A 101 8.57 11.79 -3.77
C GLY A 101 8.09 12.97 -2.91
N LEU A 102 6.98 12.81 -2.20
CA LEU A 102 6.43 13.85 -1.33
C LEU A 102 7.26 14.08 -0.06
N VAL A 103 7.99 13.06 0.43
CA VAL A 103 8.80 13.14 1.65
C VAL A 103 10.30 13.30 1.39
N GLY A 104 10.72 13.44 0.13
CA GLY A 104 12.12 13.71 -0.23
C GLY A 104 12.83 12.60 -0.99
N GLY A 105 12.14 11.53 -1.35
CA GLY A 105 12.64 10.46 -2.22
C GLY A 105 12.84 9.11 -1.53
N LEU A 106 13.14 8.10 -2.34
CA LEU A 106 13.27 6.70 -1.91
C LEU A 106 14.35 6.47 -0.83
N GLY A 107 15.36 7.34 -0.78
CA GLY A 107 16.46 7.24 0.20
C GLY A 107 16.03 7.37 1.66
N LEU A 108 14.84 7.91 1.92
CA LEU A 108 14.31 8.13 3.26
C LEU A 108 13.30 7.06 3.71
N LEU A 109 12.95 6.10 2.84
CA LEU A 109 11.88 5.16 3.13
C LEU A 109 12.38 3.83 3.71
N PRO A 110 11.74 3.36 4.78
CA PRO A 110 11.86 1.96 5.21
C PRO A 110 10.89 1.07 4.42
N SER A 111 11.27 -0.20 4.26
CA SER A 111 10.40 -1.25 3.74
C SER A 111 10.40 -2.46 4.66
N ALA A 112 9.28 -3.17 4.70
CA ALA A 112 9.13 -4.39 5.46
C ALA A 112 8.31 -5.43 4.69
N ASN A 113 8.85 -6.64 4.55
CA ASN A 113 8.13 -7.81 4.06
C ASN A 113 7.77 -8.68 5.27
N LEU A 114 6.50 -8.68 5.65
CA LEU A 114 6.03 -9.31 6.88
C LEU A 114 5.28 -10.61 6.61
N GLY A 115 5.77 -11.68 7.21
CA GLY A 115 5.11 -12.97 7.26
C GLY A 115 4.48 -13.23 8.64
N PRO A 116 3.82 -14.39 8.84
CA PRO A 116 3.15 -14.69 10.11
C PRO A 116 4.07 -14.73 11.35
N THR A 117 5.35 -15.05 11.16
CA THR A 117 6.31 -15.26 12.26
C THR A 117 7.67 -14.61 12.03
N ARG A 118 7.89 -14.00 10.87
CA ARG A 118 9.18 -13.42 10.48
C ARG A 118 8.96 -12.17 9.64
N GLY A 119 9.87 -11.21 9.75
CA GLY A 119 9.92 -10.00 8.91
C GLY A 119 11.30 -9.84 8.28
N LEU A 120 11.31 -9.33 7.04
CA LEU A 120 12.50 -8.81 6.38
C LEU A 120 12.34 -7.29 6.30
N PHE A 121 13.33 -6.58 6.83
CA PHE A 121 13.36 -5.11 6.84
C PHE A 121 14.52 -4.65 5.99
N GLU A 122 14.28 -3.71 5.11
CA GLU A 122 15.27 -3.19 4.18
C GLU A 122 15.01 -1.71 3.85
N PRO A 123 16.03 -0.95 3.45
CA PRO A 123 15.81 0.35 2.83
C PRO A 123 15.25 0.16 1.42
N VAL A 124 14.44 1.09 0.95
CA VAL A 124 13.88 1.04 -0.41
C VAL A 124 14.94 1.40 -1.47
N HIS A 125 15.94 2.20 -1.11
CA HIS A 125 16.96 2.68 -2.02
C HIS A 125 17.97 1.61 -2.45
N GLY A 126 18.62 1.85 -3.61
CA GLY A 126 19.76 1.06 -4.11
C GLY A 126 21.09 1.46 -3.46
N SER A 127 22.19 0.99 -4.05
CA SER A 127 23.56 1.20 -3.54
C SER A 127 24.22 2.53 -3.96
N ALA A 128 23.65 3.27 -4.92
CA ALA A 128 24.14 4.55 -5.43
C ALA A 128 25.67 4.58 -5.65
N PRO A 129 26.22 3.72 -6.54
CA PRO A 129 27.66 3.56 -6.70
C PRO A 129 28.36 4.82 -7.22
N ASP A 130 27.63 5.72 -7.85
CA ASP A 130 28.06 7.01 -8.39
C ASP A 130 28.46 8.02 -7.31
N ILE A 131 27.95 7.88 -6.10
CA ILE A 131 28.27 8.75 -4.95
C ILE A 131 28.93 7.99 -3.79
N ALA A 132 29.34 6.74 -4.03
CA ALA A 132 29.93 5.92 -3.00
C ALA A 132 31.26 6.50 -2.50
N GLY A 133 31.37 6.71 -1.19
CA GLY A 133 32.57 7.28 -0.55
C GLY A 133 32.62 8.80 -0.49
N GLU A 134 31.66 9.52 -1.08
CA GLU A 134 31.63 10.99 -1.08
C GLU A 134 31.01 11.58 0.20
N GLY A 135 30.30 10.78 0.99
CA GLY A 135 29.67 11.22 2.24
C GLY A 135 28.53 12.23 2.05
N ILE A 136 27.87 12.22 0.88
CA ILE A 136 26.80 13.17 0.51
C ILE A 136 25.40 12.53 0.49
N ALA A 137 25.31 11.22 0.66
CA ALA A 137 24.02 10.54 0.78
C ALA A 137 23.30 11.00 2.06
N ASN A 138 22.01 11.32 1.90
CA ASN A 138 21.16 11.74 3.00
C ASN A 138 20.16 10.62 3.34
#